data_23d8e12c61e0e49e8f88821e8e489bff
#
_entry.id   23d8e12c61e0e49e8f88821e8e489bff
#
_cell.length_a   1.000
_cell.length_b   1.000
_cell.length_c   1.000
_cell.angle_alpha   90.00
_cell.angle_beta   90.00
_cell.angle_gamma   90.00
#
_symmetry.space_group_name_H-M   'P 1'
#
loop_
_entity.id
_entity.type
_entity.pdbx_description
1 polymer ?
#
loop_
_entity_poly.entity_id
_entity_poly.type
_entity_poly.pdbx_seq_one_letter_code
_entity_poly.pdbx_strand_id
1 'polypeptide(L)'
;MHTIKKVVFISSLLLAGLSIKAQQINQFMDEDYKVENVFGASINTQGGLISGLYFRHSNFLSDNRLTHWGIELVNIKHPREAKETTFTGSTFVFGKSNYFVSLRPTYGRERIFFKKAPQQGARITGLLSVGPAIGLEIPYFIELSQNTKEQYDPENSQHARPFIIGNTSPFRGLGRTKFVLGAHAKASLTFETNSTKRRVFGVEVGFTFDIYKREINILPVAENRSTYSAAFLAIYFGRRS
;
A
#
# COMPACT_ATOMS: atom_id res chain seq x y z
N MET A 1 -18.88 39.69 5.07
CA MET A 1 -17.97 39.95 6.22
C MET A 1 -18.07 38.93 7.36
N HIS A 2 -19.20 38.19 7.51
CA HIS A 2 -19.37 37.17 8.58
C HIS A 2 -18.69 35.82 8.28
N THR A 3 -18.54 35.43 7.01
CA THR A 3 -17.98 34.13 6.62
C THR A 3 -16.46 34.06 6.81
N ILE A 4 -15.76 35.16 6.56
CA ILE A 4 -14.28 35.23 6.71
C ILE A 4 -13.89 35.15 8.20
N LYS A 5 -14.67 35.75 9.10
CA LYS A 5 -14.42 35.65 10.55
C LYS A 5 -14.57 34.23 11.10
N LYS A 6 -15.50 33.42 10.54
CA LYS A 6 -15.66 32.01 10.94
C LYS A 6 -14.52 31.12 10.45
N VAL A 7 -13.99 31.35 9.25
CA VAL A 7 -12.85 30.56 8.71
C VAL A 7 -11.56 30.89 9.51
N VAL A 8 -11.32 32.13 9.85
CA VAL A 8 -10.16 32.55 10.68
C VAL A 8 -10.27 31.97 12.10
N PHE A 9 -11.46 31.87 12.66
CA PHE A 9 -11.67 31.31 14.00
C PHE A 9 -11.46 29.82 14.03
N ILE A 10 -11.87 29.07 12.99
CA ILE A 10 -11.64 27.64 12.88
C ILE A 10 -10.16 27.33 12.65
N SER A 11 -9.45 28.13 11.85
CA SER A 11 -8.01 27.94 11.64
C SER A 11 -7.19 28.26 12.91
N SER A 12 -7.60 29.26 13.72
CA SER A 12 -6.93 29.54 14.99
C SER A 12 -7.18 28.47 16.06
N LEU A 13 -8.34 27.81 16.05
CA LEU A 13 -8.65 26.71 16.95
C LEU A 13 -7.83 25.43 16.58
N LEU A 14 -7.60 25.21 15.31
CA LEU A 14 -6.73 24.13 14.82
C LEU A 14 -5.25 24.35 15.15
N LEU A 15 -4.77 25.60 15.11
CA LEU A 15 -3.40 25.94 15.52
C LEU A 15 -3.20 25.93 17.04
N ALA A 16 -4.20 26.28 17.83
CA ALA A 16 -4.13 26.23 19.29
C ALA A 16 -4.09 24.79 19.83
N GLY A 17 -4.70 23.82 19.10
CA GLY A 17 -4.64 22.40 19.44
C GLY A 17 -3.25 21.76 19.28
N LEU A 18 -2.31 22.40 18.56
CA LEU A 18 -0.95 21.89 18.35
C LEU A 18 0.04 22.29 19.44
N SER A 19 -0.38 23.12 20.41
CA SER A 19 0.45 23.58 21.53
C SER A 19 0.27 22.74 22.81
N ILE A 20 -0.16 21.50 22.71
CA ILE A 20 -0.09 20.56 23.82
C ILE A 20 1.40 20.28 24.04
N LYS A 21 2.00 20.99 25.00
CA LYS A 21 3.28 20.62 25.57
C LYS A 21 3.10 19.21 26.14
N ALA A 22 3.50 18.19 25.37
CA ALA A 22 3.64 16.85 25.89
C ALA A 22 4.61 16.98 27.08
N GLN A 23 4.10 16.84 28.30
CA GLN A 23 4.95 16.69 29.48
C GLN A 23 5.89 15.55 29.15
N GLN A 24 7.20 15.86 29.12
CA GLN A 24 8.25 14.87 29.06
C GLN A 24 8.13 14.02 30.32
N ILE A 25 7.42 12.91 30.23
CA ILE A 25 7.63 11.80 31.14
C ILE A 25 8.91 11.12 30.63
N ASN A 26 10.02 11.83 30.85
CA ASN A 26 11.34 11.24 30.77
C ASN A 26 11.51 10.39 32.01
N GLN A 27 11.60 9.12 31.80
CA GLN A 27 12.08 8.02 32.64
C GLN A 27 11.05 6.89 32.60
N PHE A 28 11.25 6.01 31.60
CA PHE A 28 11.00 4.60 31.85
C PHE A 28 11.29 3.85 30.55
N MET A 29 12.34 3.03 30.64
CA MET A 29 12.83 2.04 29.71
C MET A 29 13.89 2.57 28.72
N ASP A 30 15.12 2.47 29.17
CA ASP A 30 16.26 2.17 28.32
C ASP A 30 15.93 0.88 27.56
N GLU A 31 15.39 1.03 26.37
CA GLU A 31 15.22 -0.10 25.46
C GLU A 31 16.54 -0.22 24.69
N ASP A 32 17.40 -1.15 25.14
CA ASP A 32 18.67 -1.51 24.49
C ASP A 32 18.53 -2.10 23.08
N TYR A 33 17.39 -1.86 22.41
CA TYR A 33 17.17 -2.37 21.06
C TYR A 33 17.68 -1.39 20.03
N LYS A 34 18.58 -1.91 19.18
CA LYS A 34 19.16 -1.14 18.07
C LYS A 34 18.41 -1.31 16.76
N VAL A 35 17.68 -2.41 16.62
CA VAL A 35 17.08 -2.84 15.36
C VAL A 35 15.66 -3.34 15.59
N GLU A 36 14.78 -3.00 14.62
CA GLU A 36 13.42 -3.53 14.54
C GLU A 36 13.16 -4.09 13.13
N ASN A 37 12.72 -5.36 13.06
CA ASN A 37 12.34 -6.03 11.83
C ASN A 37 10.83 -6.28 11.84
N VAL A 38 10.13 -5.85 10.80
CA VAL A 38 8.68 -5.91 10.70
C VAL A 38 8.27 -6.49 9.37
N PHE A 39 7.27 -7.38 9.41
CA PHE A 39 6.53 -7.87 8.26
C PHE A 39 5.07 -7.44 8.38
N GLY A 40 4.46 -7.03 7.29
CA GLY A 40 3.07 -6.62 7.31
C GLY A 40 2.32 -6.97 6.04
N ALA A 41 1.00 -7.02 6.20
CA ALA A 41 0.05 -7.17 5.11
C ALA A 41 -0.92 -5.99 5.13
N SER A 42 -1.24 -5.44 3.97
CA SER A 42 -2.08 -4.26 3.84
C SER A 42 -3.29 -4.48 2.94
N ILE A 43 -4.35 -3.76 3.26
CA ILE A 43 -5.47 -3.47 2.37
C ILE A 43 -5.36 -2.01 1.95
N ASN A 44 -5.72 -1.69 0.72
CA ASN A 44 -5.73 -0.31 0.24
C ASN A 44 -6.92 -0.05 -0.68
N THR A 45 -7.19 1.22 -0.92
CA THR A 45 -8.34 1.66 -1.73
C THR A 45 -8.23 1.28 -3.21
N GLN A 46 -7.08 0.82 -3.68
CA GLN A 46 -6.83 0.47 -5.09
C GLN A 46 -6.57 -1.03 -5.33
N GLY A 47 -6.28 -1.81 -4.29
CA GLY A 47 -5.81 -3.20 -4.48
C GLY A 47 -6.79 -4.30 -4.10
N GLY A 48 -7.80 -4.02 -3.30
CA GLY A 48 -8.74 -5.01 -2.75
C GLY A 48 -8.31 -5.60 -1.42
N LEU A 49 -8.80 -6.79 -1.06
CA LEU A 49 -8.80 -7.34 0.30
C LEU A 49 -7.39 -7.65 0.85
N ILE A 50 -6.47 -8.09 0.03
CA ILE A 50 -5.03 -8.20 0.36
C ILE A 50 -4.32 -7.54 -0.79
N SER A 51 -3.95 -6.28 -0.59
CA SER A 51 -3.40 -5.46 -1.64
C SER A 51 -1.88 -5.37 -1.59
N GLY A 52 -1.26 -5.60 -0.45
CA GLY A 52 0.18 -5.50 -0.33
C GLY A 52 0.77 -6.33 0.80
N LEU A 53 2.03 -6.72 0.59
CA LEU A 53 2.92 -7.30 1.58
C LEU A 53 4.15 -6.43 1.68
N TYR A 54 4.69 -6.24 2.88
CA TYR A 54 5.93 -5.49 3.06
C TYR A 54 6.82 -6.06 4.15
N PHE A 55 8.10 -5.76 3.99
CA PHE A 55 9.14 -5.95 4.99
C PHE A 55 9.78 -4.59 5.27
N ARG A 56 10.04 -4.30 6.54
CA ARG A 56 10.72 -3.08 6.99
C ARG A 56 11.77 -3.43 8.04
N HIS A 57 12.97 -2.90 7.84
CA HIS A 57 14.08 -2.97 8.77
C HIS A 57 14.41 -1.57 9.25
N SER A 58 14.28 -1.32 10.54
CA SER A 58 14.45 0.00 11.15
C SER A 58 15.62 -0.02 12.14
N ASN A 59 16.48 1.00 12.06
CA ASN A 59 17.59 1.23 12.98
C ASN A 59 17.27 2.44 13.86
N PHE A 60 17.44 2.30 15.16
CA PHE A 60 17.30 3.39 16.11
C PHE A 60 18.49 4.35 15.99
N LEU A 61 18.22 5.62 15.73
CA LEU A 61 19.22 6.71 15.73
C LEU A 61 19.28 7.41 17.08
N SER A 62 18.15 7.50 17.75
CA SER A 62 17.99 8.08 19.08
C SER A 62 16.69 7.58 19.67
N ASP A 63 16.43 7.90 20.94
CA ASP A 63 15.22 7.47 21.68
C ASP A 63 13.89 7.66 20.97
N ASN A 64 13.80 8.65 20.05
CA ASN A 64 12.55 8.99 19.39
C ASN A 64 12.65 8.97 17.86
N ARG A 65 13.80 8.58 17.28
CA ARG A 65 14.02 8.65 15.84
C ARG A 65 14.63 7.35 15.32
N LEU A 66 14.05 6.82 14.26
CA LEU A 66 14.56 5.67 13.53
C LEU A 66 14.74 6.03 12.06
N THR A 67 15.66 5.34 11.41
CA THR A 67 15.70 5.24 9.95
C THR A 67 15.30 3.83 9.56
N HIS A 68 14.63 3.70 8.43
CA HIS A 68 14.29 2.38 7.91
C HIS A 68 14.56 2.27 6.42
N TRP A 69 14.80 1.06 6.00
CA TRP A 69 14.67 0.61 4.63
C TRP A 69 13.68 -0.55 4.58
N GLY A 70 13.04 -0.71 3.46
CA GLY A 70 12.03 -1.76 3.31
C GLY A 70 11.76 -2.08 1.85
N ILE A 71 10.94 -3.07 1.66
CA ILE A 71 10.43 -3.47 0.36
C ILE A 71 8.94 -3.75 0.48
N GLU A 72 8.16 -3.22 -0.44
CA GLU A 72 6.72 -3.45 -0.52
C GLU A 72 6.36 -4.06 -1.87
N LEU A 73 5.49 -5.05 -1.87
CA LEU A 73 4.88 -5.63 -3.06
C LEU A 73 3.39 -5.35 -3.01
N VAL A 74 2.89 -4.56 -3.96
CA VAL A 74 1.50 -4.07 -3.93
C VAL A 74 0.80 -4.35 -5.25
N ASN A 75 -0.39 -4.95 -5.17
CA ASN A 75 -1.27 -5.15 -6.31
C ASN A 75 -2.16 -3.91 -6.48
N ILE A 76 -2.14 -3.32 -7.66
CA ILE A 76 -2.92 -2.13 -8.03
C ILE A 76 -3.95 -2.54 -9.08
N LYS A 77 -5.22 -2.21 -8.85
CA LYS A 77 -6.34 -2.47 -9.74
C LYS A 77 -6.89 -1.18 -10.30
N HIS A 78 -7.46 -1.27 -11.47
CA HIS A 78 -8.19 -0.14 -12.03
C HIS A 78 -9.54 0.03 -11.30
N PRO A 79 -9.98 1.27 -10.94
CA PRO A 79 -11.24 1.49 -10.21
C PRO A 79 -12.50 0.96 -10.92
N ARG A 80 -12.44 0.86 -12.24
CA ARG A 80 -13.55 0.35 -13.07
C ARG A 80 -13.48 -1.16 -13.34
N GLU A 81 -12.55 -1.89 -12.71
CA GLU A 81 -12.52 -3.35 -12.82
C GLU A 81 -13.77 -3.96 -12.19
N ALA A 82 -14.58 -4.62 -13.00
CA ALA A 82 -15.72 -5.39 -12.55
C ALA A 82 -15.49 -6.87 -12.86
N LYS A 83 -15.70 -7.74 -11.87
CA LYS A 83 -15.69 -9.19 -12.08
C LYS A 83 -17.01 -9.60 -12.68
N GLU A 84 -16.96 -10.35 -13.77
CA GLU A 84 -18.10 -10.99 -14.41
C GLU A 84 -18.02 -12.50 -14.19
N THR A 85 -19.18 -13.14 -14.07
CA THR A 85 -19.28 -14.60 -13.97
C THR A 85 -19.69 -15.16 -15.32
N THR A 86 -18.96 -16.15 -15.80
CA THR A 86 -19.26 -16.86 -17.04
C THR A 86 -20.41 -17.84 -16.83
N PHE A 87 -20.95 -18.39 -17.93
CA PHE A 87 -21.95 -19.46 -17.86
C PHE A 87 -21.42 -20.75 -17.22
N THR A 88 -20.10 -20.95 -17.17
CA THR A 88 -19.45 -22.07 -16.47
C THR A 88 -19.27 -21.86 -14.98
N GLY A 89 -19.67 -20.70 -14.43
CA GLY A 89 -19.47 -20.32 -13.03
C GLY A 89 -18.06 -19.75 -12.72
N SER A 90 -17.17 -19.71 -13.70
CA SER A 90 -15.84 -19.08 -13.55
C SER A 90 -15.96 -17.57 -13.57
N THR A 91 -14.99 -16.87 -12.97
CA THR A 91 -14.98 -15.40 -12.95
C THR A 91 -13.84 -14.86 -13.80
N PHE A 92 -14.08 -13.75 -14.48
CA PHE A 92 -13.07 -12.99 -15.22
C PHE A 92 -13.34 -11.49 -15.12
N VAL A 93 -12.39 -10.67 -15.56
CA VAL A 93 -12.57 -9.21 -15.62
C VAL A 93 -12.59 -8.81 -17.08
N PHE A 94 -13.78 -8.41 -17.56
CA PHE A 94 -13.96 -7.98 -18.94
C PHE A 94 -13.19 -6.70 -19.22
N GLY A 95 -12.50 -6.62 -20.36
CA GLY A 95 -11.71 -5.47 -20.76
C GLY A 95 -10.30 -5.39 -20.14
N LYS A 96 -9.94 -6.30 -19.24
CA LYS A 96 -8.64 -6.27 -18.56
C LYS A 96 -7.53 -6.85 -19.43
N SER A 97 -6.52 -6.04 -19.76
CA SER A 97 -5.35 -6.50 -20.54
C SER A 97 -4.17 -6.92 -19.68
N ASN A 98 -3.99 -6.30 -18.51
CA ASN A 98 -2.86 -6.62 -17.64
C ASN A 98 -3.25 -6.60 -16.15
N TYR A 99 -2.59 -7.45 -15.36
CA TYR A 99 -2.43 -7.21 -13.93
C TYR A 99 -1.33 -6.16 -13.74
N PHE A 100 -1.45 -5.37 -12.69
CA PHE A 100 -0.41 -4.41 -12.34
C PHE A 100 0.04 -4.61 -10.90
N VAL A 101 1.32 -4.95 -10.72
CA VAL A 101 1.96 -5.16 -9.43
C VAL A 101 3.12 -4.18 -9.31
N SER A 102 3.22 -3.48 -8.19
CA SER A 102 4.31 -2.56 -7.91
C SER A 102 5.25 -3.13 -6.86
N LEU A 103 6.53 -3.22 -7.18
CA LEU A 103 7.62 -3.48 -6.25
C LEU A 103 8.22 -2.14 -5.84
N ARG A 104 8.27 -1.86 -4.53
CA ARG A 104 8.66 -0.55 -3.99
C ARG A 104 9.75 -0.73 -2.94
N PRO A 105 11.04 -0.69 -3.31
CA PRO A 105 12.11 -0.45 -2.35
C PRO A 105 11.93 0.92 -1.73
N THR A 106 11.97 1.01 -0.41
CA THR A 106 11.69 2.25 0.33
C THR A 106 12.82 2.56 1.30
N TYR A 107 13.08 3.85 1.47
CA TYR A 107 13.93 4.38 2.51
C TYR A 107 13.20 5.53 3.20
N GLY A 108 13.32 5.62 4.54
CA GLY A 108 12.59 6.66 5.24
C GLY A 108 13.04 6.88 6.68
N ARG A 109 12.25 7.74 7.33
CA ARG A 109 12.45 8.09 8.73
C ARG A 109 11.17 7.88 9.52
N GLU A 110 11.36 7.47 10.77
CA GLU A 110 10.30 7.29 11.73
C GLU A 110 10.54 8.20 12.93
N ARG A 111 9.46 8.72 13.47
CA ARG A 111 9.46 9.51 14.70
C ARG A 111 8.43 8.98 15.67
N ILE A 112 8.89 8.60 16.86
CA ILE A 112 8.02 8.17 17.94
C ILE A 112 7.40 9.43 18.55
N PHE A 113 6.09 9.55 18.47
CA PHE A 113 5.33 10.64 19.08
C PHE A 113 4.97 10.31 20.51
N PHE A 114 4.55 9.07 20.75
CA PHE A 114 4.17 8.60 22.08
C PHE A 114 4.86 7.26 22.35
N LYS A 115 5.63 7.20 23.43
CA LYS A 115 6.20 5.97 23.97
C LYS A 115 5.14 5.27 24.80
N LYS A 116 5.21 3.95 24.84
CA LYS A 116 4.31 3.14 25.63
C LYS A 116 4.59 3.34 27.14
N ALA A 117 3.53 3.54 27.93
CA ALA A 117 3.62 3.53 29.37
C ALA A 117 3.88 2.10 29.91
N PRO A 118 4.57 1.93 31.08
CA PRO A 118 4.98 0.60 31.58
C PRO A 118 3.82 -0.36 31.82
N GLN A 119 2.64 0.14 32.16
CA GLN A 119 1.50 -0.69 32.57
C GLN A 119 0.44 -0.85 31.49
N GLN A 120 0.19 0.16 30.67
CA GLN A 120 -0.75 0.12 29.56
C GLN A 120 -0.45 1.27 28.58
N GLY A 121 -0.74 1.08 27.30
CA GLY A 121 -0.63 2.13 26.31
C GLY A 121 -0.21 1.60 24.94
N ALA A 122 -0.36 2.43 23.92
CA ALA A 122 0.12 2.18 22.58
C ALA A 122 1.32 3.08 22.28
N ARG A 123 2.33 2.54 21.58
CA ARG A 123 3.38 3.34 20.96
C ARG A 123 2.83 3.89 19.65
N ILE A 124 2.89 5.20 19.46
CA ILE A 124 2.48 5.85 18.23
C ILE A 124 3.71 6.41 17.53
N THR A 125 3.92 5.97 16.29
CA THR A 125 5.08 6.39 15.49
C THR A 125 4.59 6.94 14.14
N GLY A 126 5.06 8.12 13.76
CA GLY A 126 4.90 8.67 12.42
C GLY A 126 6.02 8.21 11.51
N LEU A 127 5.70 7.88 10.27
CA LEU A 127 6.58 7.31 9.29
C LEU A 127 6.46 8.06 7.97
N LEU A 128 7.61 8.43 7.41
CA LEU A 128 7.71 9.00 6.07
C LEU A 128 8.75 8.22 5.29
N SER A 129 8.40 7.74 4.10
CA SER A 129 9.32 7.03 3.23
C SER A 129 9.14 7.40 1.76
N VAL A 130 10.23 7.27 1.03
CA VAL A 130 10.28 7.46 -0.41
C VAL A 130 11.15 6.38 -1.04
N GLY A 131 10.97 6.17 -2.33
CA GLY A 131 11.79 5.22 -3.07
C GLY A 131 11.42 5.11 -4.53
N PRO A 132 12.13 4.29 -5.30
CA PRO A 132 11.70 3.93 -6.64
C PRO A 132 10.47 3.03 -6.59
N ALA A 133 9.65 3.08 -7.63
CA ALA A 133 8.57 2.15 -7.88
C ALA A 133 8.87 1.38 -9.17
N ILE A 134 8.85 0.06 -9.11
CA ILE A 134 9.05 -0.81 -10.26
C ILE A 134 7.71 -1.47 -10.56
N GLY A 135 6.99 -0.92 -11.52
CA GLY A 135 5.71 -1.44 -11.98
C GLY A 135 5.90 -2.65 -12.89
N LEU A 136 5.15 -3.69 -12.64
CA LEU A 136 5.11 -4.95 -13.38
C LEU A 136 3.75 -5.07 -14.05
N GLU A 137 3.67 -4.84 -15.35
CA GLU A 137 2.49 -5.10 -16.16
C GLU A 137 2.54 -6.56 -16.63
N ILE A 138 1.75 -7.40 -15.99
CA ILE A 138 1.69 -8.84 -16.27
C ILE A 138 0.48 -9.09 -17.16
N PRO A 139 0.65 -9.60 -18.39
CA PRO A 139 -0.47 -9.85 -19.30
C PRO A 139 -1.58 -10.71 -18.69
N TYR A 140 -2.82 -10.29 -18.92
CA TYR A 140 -4.01 -10.99 -18.47
C TYR A 140 -4.44 -12.01 -19.51
N PHE A 141 -4.48 -13.30 -19.16
CA PHE A 141 -4.89 -14.38 -20.04
C PHE A 141 -6.29 -14.86 -19.70
N ILE A 142 -7.09 -15.06 -20.73
CA ILE A 142 -8.43 -15.65 -20.69
C ILE A 142 -8.41 -17.05 -21.28
N GLU A 143 -9.41 -17.83 -20.91
CA GLU A 143 -9.71 -19.13 -21.50
C GLU A 143 -10.98 -19.04 -22.35
N LEU A 144 -10.86 -19.45 -23.60
CA LEU A 144 -11.94 -19.43 -24.58
C LEU A 144 -12.64 -20.79 -24.66
N SER A 145 -13.86 -20.82 -25.19
CA SER A 145 -14.71 -22.01 -25.30
C SER A 145 -14.07 -23.19 -26.04
N GLN A 146 -13.05 -22.95 -26.85
CA GLN A 146 -12.27 -23.98 -27.55
C GLN A 146 -11.07 -24.51 -26.74
N ASN A 147 -11.03 -24.24 -25.41
CA ASN A 147 -9.92 -24.59 -24.53
C ASN A 147 -8.59 -23.91 -24.91
N THR A 148 -8.68 -22.82 -25.66
CA THR A 148 -7.54 -22.00 -26.05
C THR A 148 -7.30 -20.93 -25.01
N LYS A 149 -6.03 -20.72 -24.62
CA LYS A 149 -5.64 -19.74 -23.61
C LYS A 149 -4.85 -18.63 -24.27
N GLU A 150 -5.45 -17.45 -24.37
CA GLU A 150 -4.88 -16.31 -25.07
C GLU A 150 -4.84 -15.07 -24.16
N GLN A 151 -3.93 -14.15 -24.49
CA GLN A 151 -3.92 -12.85 -23.85
C GLN A 151 -5.18 -12.09 -24.27
N TYR A 152 -5.90 -11.53 -23.31
CA TYR A 152 -7.10 -10.77 -23.61
C TYR A 152 -6.78 -9.54 -24.47
N ASP A 153 -7.49 -9.43 -25.58
CA ASP A 153 -7.46 -8.29 -26.51
C ASP A 153 -8.88 -7.80 -26.74
N PRO A 154 -9.24 -6.57 -26.32
CA PRO A 154 -10.61 -6.04 -26.49
C PRO A 154 -10.99 -5.79 -27.96
N GLU A 155 -10.03 -5.68 -28.86
CA GLU A 155 -10.26 -5.48 -30.30
C GLU A 155 -10.55 -6.80 -31.05
N ASN A 156 -10.22 -7.93 -30.43
CA ASN A 156 -10.49 -9.23 -31.03
C ASN A 156 -11.94 -9.67 -30.80
N SER A 157 -12.71 -9.84 -31.88
CA SER A 157 -14.12 -10.28 -31.81
C SER A 157 -14.31 -11.67 -31.16
N GLN A 158 -13.31 -12.53 -31.19
CA GLN A 158 -13.33 -13.84 -30.52
C GLN A 158 -13.18 -13.73 -28.99
N HIS A 159 -12.75 -12.58 -28.48
CA HIS A 159 -12.71 -12.27 -27.06
C HIS A 159 -13.98 -11.62 -26.53
N ALA A 160 -15.07 -11.75 -27.27
CA ALA A 160 -16.39 -11.31 -26.82
C ALA A 160 -16.89 -12.19 -25.66
N ARG A 161 -17.70 -11.59 -24.76
CA ARG A 161 -18.20 -12.25 -23.53
C ARG A 161 -18.74 -13.67 -23.72
N PRO A 162 -19.50 -14.00 -24.77
CA PRO A 162 -20.05 -15.35 -24.94
C PRO A 162 -19.00 -16.44 -25.14
N PHE A 163 -17.82 -16.10 -25.61
CA PHE A 163 -16.75 -17.06 -25.90
C PHE A 163 -15.77 -17.25 -24.76
N ILE A 164 -15.80 -16.38 -23.73
CA ILE A 164 -14.90 -16.45 -22.58
C ILE A 164 -15.50 -17.40 -21.55
N ILE A 165 -14.77 -18.46 -21.20
CA ILE A 165 -15.16 -19.43 -20.17
C ILE A 165 -14.50 -19.17 -18.82
N GLY A 166 -13.47 -18.32 -18.77
CA GLY A 166 -12.81 -17.96 -17.50
C GLY A 166 -11.53 -17.20 -17.69
N ASN A 167 -10.85 -16.96 -16.57
CA ASN A 167 -9.49 -16.45 -16.55
C ASN A 167 -8.48 -17.56 -16.25
N THR A 168 -7.24 -17.34 -16.64
CA THR A 168 -6.14 -18.24 -16.27
C THR A 168 -5.31 -17.67 -15.11
N SER A 169 -4.42 -18.50 -14.56
CA SER A 169 -3.50 -18.07 -13.50
C SER A 169 -2.65 -16.86 -13.92
N PRO A 170 -2.46 -15.84 -13.04
CA PRO A 170 -1.59 -14.70 -13.30
C PRO A 170 -0.14 -15.08 -13.62
N PHE A 171 0.31 -16.22 -13.11
CA PHE A 171 1.68 -16.70 -13.34
C PHE A 171 1.99 -17.04 -14.80
N ARG A 172 0.95 -17.29 -15.63
CA ARG A 172 1.12 -17.57 -17.05
C ARG A 172 1.71 -16.38 -17.82
N GLY A 173 1.38 -15.17 -17.40
CA GLY A 173 1.87 -13.92 -18.02
C GLY A 173 3.27 -13.48 -17.60
N LEU A 174 3.90 -14.12 -16.60
CA LEU A 174 5.17 -13.66 -16.03
C LEU A 174 6.30 -13.53 -17.05
N GLY A 175 6.40 -14.48 -18.00
CA GLY A 175 7.44 -14.44 -19.06
C GLY A 175 7.28 -13.30 -20.07
N ARG A 176 6.14 -12.58 -20.08
CA ARG A 176 5.85 -11.46 -20.97
C ARG A 176 5.61 -10.16 -20.20
N THR A 177 6.07 -10.10 -18.95
CA THR A 177 5.90 -8.92 -18.07
C THR A 177 6.67 -7.73 -18.62
N LYS A 178 6.01 -6.58 -18.70
CA LYS A 178 6.65 -5.30 -19.02
C LYS A 178 6.96 -4.53 -17.75
N PHE A 179 8.15 -3.96 -17.67
CA PHE A 179 8.59 -3.15 -16.55
C PHE A 179 8.33 -1.67 -16.81
N VAL A 180 7.86 -0.97 -15.79
CA VAL A 180 7.67 0.49 -15.83
C VAL A 180 8.28 1.08 -14.57
N LEU A 181 9.22 2.01 -14.76
CA LEU A 181 9.86 2.70 -13.66
C LEU A 181 9.02 3.88 -13.19
N GLY A 182 9.06 4.13 -11.91
CA GLY A 182 8.36 5.22 -11.25
C GLY A 182 9.03 5.62 -9.94
N ALA A 183 8.34 6.47 -9.20
CA ALA A 183 8.70 6.89 -7.86
C ALA A 183 7.53 6.67 -6.90
N HIS A 184 7.85 6.41 -5.63
CA HIS A 184 6.92 6.12 -4.56
C HIS A 184 7.16 7.03 -3.36
N ALA A 185 6.08 7.49 -2.75
CA ALA A 185 6.11 8.17 -1.46
C ALA A 185 5.00 7.61 -0.55
N LYS A 186 5.29 7.53 0.75
CA LYS A 186 4.38 7.02 1.78
C LYS A 186 4.46 7.86 3.03
N ALA A 187 3.31 8.18 3.61
CA ALA A 187 3.18 8.80 4.92
C ALA A 187 2.19 7.99 5.75
N SER A 188 2.57 7.60 6.98
CA SER A 188 1.74 6.74 7.82
C SER A 188 1.93 6.98 9.31
N LEU A 189 0.97 6.48 10.08
CA LEU A 189 1.01 6.36 11.53
C LEU A 189 0.91 4.88 11.90
N THR A 190 1.77 4.46 12.80
CA THR A 190 1.75 3.12 13.36
C THR A 190 1.28 3.15 14.81
N PHE A 191 0.45 2.19 15.16
CA PHE A 191 -0.10 1.98 16.50
C PHE A 191 0.30 0.60 16.98
N GLU A 192 1.27 0.55 17.89
CA GLU A 192 1.78 -0.69 18.44
C GLU A 192 1.13 -0.95 19.80
N THR A 193 0.50 -2.13 19.94
CA THR A 193 -0.28 -2.51 21.13
C THR A 193 0.34 -3.64 21.96
N ASN A 194 1.42 -4.28 21.51
CA ASN A 194 1.95 -5.47 22.16
C ASN A 194 2.61 -5.16 23.50
N SER A 195 2.45 -6.09 24.45
CA SER A 195 2.96 -6.02 25.83
C SER A 195 4.39 -6.58 26.01
N THR A 196 4.93 -7.27 25.00
CA THR A 196 6.23 -7.94 25.12
C THR A 196 7.34 -7.06 24.57
N LYS A 197 8.41 -6.86 25.31
CA LYS A 197 9.56 -5.99 24.92
C LYS A 197 10.16 -6.32 23.55
N ARG A 198 10.26 -7.60 23.21
CA ARG A 198 10.94 -8.07 21.98
C ARG A 198 10.01 -8.27 20.78
N ARG A 199 8.71 -8.49 21.00
CA ARG A 199 7.75 -8.72 19.90
C ARG A 199 7.04 -7.43 19.55
N VAL A 200 6.89 -7.18 18.28
CA VAL A 200 6.18 -6.02 17.74
C VAL A 200 4.91 -6.52 17.07
N PHE A 201 3.79 -5.95 17.44
CA PHE A 201 2.51 -6.17 16.78
C PHE A 201 1.71 -4.87 16.78
N GLY A 202 1.16 -4.51 15.65
CA GLY A 202 0.39 -3.28 15.56
C GLY A 202 -0.33 -3.10 14.23
N VAL A 203 -0.89 -1.92 14.11
CA VAL A 203 -1.64 -1.47 12.95
C VAL A 203 -0.97 -0.23 12.37
N GLU A 204 -0.88 -0.15 11.05
CA GLU A 204 -0.37 1.00 10.32
C GLU A 204 -1.47 1.56 9.42
N VAL A 205 -1.71 2.87 9.48
CA VAL A 205 -2.66 3.58 8.62
C VAL A 205 -1.95 4.71 7.91
N GLY A 206 -2.28 4.97 6.66
CA GLY A 206 -1.60 6.03 5.93
C GLY A 206 -2.03 6.18 4.50
N PHE A 207 -1.22 6.96 3.79
CA PHE A 207 -1.41 7.26 2.38
C PHE A 207 -0.15 6.91 1.61
N THR A 208 -0.34 6.44 0.38
CA THR A 208 0.71 6.19 -0.59
C THR A 208 0.45 6.98 -1.85
N PHE A 209 1.51 7.38 -2.52
CA PHE A 209 1.49 8.05 -3.80
C PHE A 209 2.57 7.47 -4.70
N ASP A 210 2.17 7.06 -5.91
CA ASP A 210 3.07 6.54 -6.94
C ASP A 210 2.93 7.35 -8.21
N ILE A 211 4.03 7.57 -8.89
CA ILE A 211 4.08 8.17 -10.23
C ILE A 211 4.99 7.33 -11.13
N TYR A 212 4.49 6.95 -12.30
CA TYR A 212 5.21 6.16 -13.30
C TYR A 212 5.55 6.99 -14.53
N LYS A 213 6.59 6.58 -15.26
CA LYS A 213 7.07 7.29 -16.46
C LYS A 213 6.07 7.32 -17.61
N ARG A 214 5.10 6.42 -17.63
CA ARG A 214 4.03 6.35 -18.63
C ARG A 214 2.74 5.86 -17.99
N GLU A 215 1.66 6.00 -18.69
CA GLU A 215 0.39 5.40 -18.33
C GLU A 215 0.49 3.87 -18.28
N ILE A 216 -0.19 3.29 -17.30
CA ILE A 216 -0.23 1.86 -17.07
C ILE A 216 -1.50 1.30 -17.69
N ASN A 217 -1.33 0.44 -18.67
CA ASN A 217 -2.46 -0.14 -19.40
C ASN A 217 -3.05 -1.36 -18.64
N ILE A 218 -3.93 -1.09 -17.68
CA ILE A 218 -4.65 -2.14 -16.95
C ILE A 218 -5.94 -2.49 -17.71
N LEU A 219 -6.69 -1.47 -18.13
CA LEU A 219 -8.01 -1.59 -18.75
C LEU A 219 -8.05 -0.69 -20.00
N PRO A 220 -7.70 -1.18 -21.21
CA PRO A 220 -7.58 -0.37 -22.42
C PRO A 220 -8.84 0.44 -22.77
N VAL A 221 -10.02 -0.10 -22.45
CA VAL A 221 -11.32 0.55 -22.70
C VAL A 221 -11.65 1.68 -21.71
N ALA A 222 -10.78 1.92 -20.72
CA ALA A 222 -10.94 2.96 -19.71
C ALA A 222 -9.73 3.91 -19.72
N GLU A 223 -9.91 5.07 -19.10
CA GLU A 223 -8.83 6.04 -18.92
C GLU A 223 -7.74 5.46 -18.02
N ASN A 224 -6.59 5.14 -18.60
CA ASN A 224 -5.42 4.68 -17.88
C ASN A 224 -4.66 5.86 -17.26
N ARG A 225 -3.88 5.58 -16.22
CA ARG A 225 -3.20 6.63 -15.45
C ARG A 225 -1.73 6.29 -15.22
N SER A 226 -0.93 7.32 -15.06
CA SER A 226 0.47 7.23 -14.64
C SER A 226 0.64 7.48 -13.13
N THR A 227 -0.39 7.99 -12.45
CA THR A 227 -0.35 8.35 -11.03
C THR A 227 -1.39 7.57 -10.24
N TYR A 228 -0.99 7.09 -9.07
CA TYR A 228 -1.83 6.31 -8.18
C TYR A 228 -1.69 6.81 -6.75
N SER A 229 -2.82 7.13 -6.11
CA SER A 229 -2.87 7.52 -4.70
C SER A 229 -3.83 6.59 -3.96
N ALA A 230 -3.43 6.08 -2.83
CA ALA A 230 -4.25 5.17 -2.04
C ALA A 230 -4.15 5.49 -0.55
N ALA A 231 -5.28 5.38 0.15
CA ALA A 231 -5.30 5.17 1.59
C ALA A 231 -5.11 3.68 1.87
N PHE A 232 -4.40 3.34 2.93
CA PHE A 232 -4.17 1.96 3.31
C PHE A 232 -4.29 1.74 4.82
N LEU A 233 -4.64 0.51 5.16
CA LEU A 233 -4.60 -0.05 6.50
C LEU A 233 -3.78 -1.34 6.45
N ALA A 234 -2.83 -1.49 7.37
CA ALA A 234 -2.00 -2.69 7.44
C ALA A 234 -1.94 -3.24 8.86
N ILE A 235 -1.82 -4.55 8.97
CA ILE A 235 -1.45 -5.25 10.20
C ILE A 235 0.00 -5.67 10.05
N TYR A 236 0.80 -5.46 11.08
CA TYR A 236 2.20 -5.85 11.07
C TYR A 236 2.63 -6.57 12.34
N PHE A 237 3.62 -7.42 12.18
CA PHE A 237 4.28 -8.14 13.26
C PHE A 237 5.78 -8.15 13.03
N GLY A 238 6.53 -8.27 14.11
CA GLY A 238 7.98 -8.22 14.02
C GLY A 238 8.70 -8.48 15.33
N ARG A 239 9.99 -8.16 15.33
CA ARG A 239 10.87 -8.37 16.48
C ARG A 239 11.91 -7.26 16.56
N ARG A 240 12.24 -6.92 17.78
CA ARG A 240 13.38 -6.05 18.17
C ARG A 240 14.56 -6.87 18.65
N SER A 241 15.76 -6.44 18.27
CA SER A 241 17.05 -7.04 18.68
C SER A 241 18.10 -5.97 18.91
#